data_c5a5717ef8e0a524d4d0108befd4de2a
#
_entry.id   c5a5717ef8e0a524d4d0108befd4de2a
#
_cell.length_a   1.000
_cell.length_b   1.000
_cell.length_c   1.000
_cell.angle_alpha   90.00
_cell.angle_beta   90.00
_cell.angle_gamma   90.00
#
_symmetry.space_group_name_H-M   'P 1'
#
loop_
_entity.id
_entity.type
_entity.pdbx_description
1 polymer ?
#
loop_
_entity_poly.entity_id
_entity_poly.type
_entity_poly.pdbx_seq_one_letter_code
_entity_poly.pdbx_strand_id
1 'polypeptide(L)'
;MIKLLLVAGARPNFMKIAPIVHELRRRYGTAGRHEPAGQLGTVQTAGPGQPADGSGAKAKAEAGADVAWRVVHTGQHYDFEMSRTFFEELELDAPDHFLNVGSASHAEQAARVMTAFEPVCLAERPDRVVVVGDVNSTMACALVAVKLGVPVAHVEAGLRSFDRAMPEEINRLVTDAVADLLLVSEPSGLANLEREGRAGNARFVGNVMIDALHFGLRKLEGRELPAHPAPRAVVTLHRPSNVDTQRQLGALLDVLAEIGRDMTVFFPIHPRTRKNIDAFGLAGRLAGADVRLLPPLPYLEFLHLWRGAALVLTDSGGIQEETTALGVPCFTLRDTTERP
;
A
#
# COMPACT_ATOMS: atom_id res chain seq x y z
N MET A 1 24.51 1.37 -14.76
CA MET A 1 23.71 1.08 -13.54
C MET A 1 22.48 1.99 -13.60
N ILE A 2 21.28 1.43 -13.53
CA ILE A 2 20.01 2.20 -13.48
C ILE A 2 19.61 2.36 -12.03
N LYS A 3 19.29 3.58 -11.59
CA LYS A 3 18.91 3.88 -10.22
C LYS A 3 17.40 4.16 -10.12
N LEU A 4 16.69 3.38 -9.32
CA LEU A 4 15.26 3.51 -9.07
C LEU A 4 15.01 4.12 -7.68
N LEU A 5 14.05 5.01 -7.57
CA LEU A 5 13.55 5.54 -6.32
C LEU A 5 12.10 5.09 -6.13
N LEU A 6 11.86 4.14 -5.22
CA LEU A 6 10.55 3.54 -4.96
C LEU A 6 9.86 4.32 -3.83
N VAL A 7 8.66 4.84 -4.07
CA VAL A 7 7.95 5.69 -3.10
C VAL A 7 6.78 4.96 -2.48
N ALA A 8 6.74 4.90 -1.15
CA ALA A 8 5.60 4.42 -0.37
C ALA A 8 5.05 5.54 0.54
N GLY A 9 3.77 5.82 0.44
CA GLY A 9 3.10 6.86 1.22
C GLY A 9 2.46 6.35 2.50
N ALA A 10 1.75 5.25 2.41
CA ALA A 10 0.94 4.68 3.45
C ALA A 10 1.13 3.15 3.52
N ARG A 11 0.64 2.53 4.60
CA ARG A 11 0.74 1.08 4.82
C ARG A 11 0.34 0.23 3.59
N PRO A 12 -0.78 0.49 2.89
CA PRO A 12 -1.14 -0.28 1.70
C PRO A 12 -0.11 -0.21 0.55
N ASN A 13 0.66 0.88 0.46
CA ASN A 13 1.69 1.00 -0.57
C ASN A 13 2.85 0.03 -0.36
N PHE A 14 3.16 -0.35 0.89
CA PHE A 14 4.21 -1.34 1.15
C PHE A 14 3.84 -2.73 0.66
N MET A 15 2.56 -3.11 0.70
CA MET A 15 2.06 -4.33 0.06
C MET A 15 2.38 -4.35 -1.44
N LYS A 16 2.30 -3.18 -2.10
CA LYS A 16 2.57 -3.02 -3.53
C LYS A 16 4.06 -2.95 -3.85
N ILE A 17 4.86 -2.38 -2.95
CA ILE A 17 6.32 -2.24 -3.13
C ILE A 17 7.06 -3.53 -2.78
N ALA A 18 6.61 -4.31 -1.81
CA ALA A 18 7.30 -5.51 -1.35
C ALA A 18 7.58 -6.51 -2.49
N PRO A 19 6.63 -6.90 -3.34
CA PRO A 19 6.90 -7.79 -4.46
C PRO A 19 7.93 -7.23 -5.45
N ILE A 20 7.89 -5.91 -5.69
CA ILE A 20 8.85 -5.22 -6.56
C ILE A 20 10.26 -5.31 -5.96
N VAL A 21 10.41 -5.03 -4.67
CA VAL A 21 11.70 -5.13 -3.96
C VAL A 21 12.21 -6.56 -3.93
N HIS A 22 11.33 -7.54 -3.69
CA HIS A 22 11.70 -8.96 -3.71
C HIS A 22 12.22 -9.38 -5.09
N GLU A 23 11.56 -8.96 -6.17
CA GLU A 23 11.99 -9.29 -7.52
C GLU A 23 13.29 -8.56 -7.90
N LEU A 24 13.48 -7.32 -7.47
CA LEU A 24 14.73 -6.59 -7.65
C LEU A 24 15.88 -7.31 -6.91
N ARG A 25 15.65 -7.75 -5.66
CA ARG A 25 16.64 -8.54 -4.91
C ARG A 25 16.97 -9.87 -5.58
N ARG A 26 15.95 -10.58 -6.06
CA ARG A 26 16.11 -11.86 -6.74
C ARG A 26 16.95 -11.74 -8.02
N ARG A 27 16.74 -10.67 -8.81
CA ARG A 27 17.45 -10.47 -10.09
C ARG A 27 18.83 -9.87 -9.94
N TYR A 28 18.98 -8.90 -9.04
CA TYR A 28 20.16 -8.05 -8.96
C TYR A 28 20.94 -8.20 -7.65
N GLY A 29 20.48 -9.09 -6.74
CA GLY A 29 21.10 -9.31 -5.45
C GLY A 29 20.88 -8.16 -4.46
N THR A 30 21.53 -8.24 -3.29
CA THR A 30 21.48 -7.17 -2.28
C THR A 30 22.49 -6.04 -2.56
N ALA A 31 23.42 -6.23 -3.50
CA ALA A 31 24.45 -5.26 -3.86
C ALA A 31 23.93 -3.94 -4.47
N GLY A 32 22.64 -3.89 -4.85
CA GLY A 32 21.98 -2.65 -5.26
C GLY A 32 21.70 -1.66 -4.12
N ARG A 33 21.87 -2.07 -2.84
CA ARG A 33 21.83 -1.18 -1.69
C ARG A 33 23.24 -0.76 -1.32
N HIS A 34 23.65 0.46 -1.67
CA HIS A 34 24.79 1.11 -1.05
C HIS A 34 24.50 1.38 0.42
N GLU A 35 25.55 1.41 1.27
CA GLU A 35 25.43 1.80 2.67
C GLU A 35 24.64 3.12 2.81
N PRO A 36 23.82 3.27 3.88
CA PRO A 36 23.05 4.49 4.08
C PRO A 36 24.01 5.69 4.08
N ALA A 37 23.76 6.67 3.23
CA ALA A 37 24.37 7.97 3.33
C ALA A 37 24.06 8.48 4.75
N GLY A 38 25.10 8.75 5.55
CA GLY A 38 25.00 9.12 6.95
C GLY A 38 23.91 10.18 7.15
N GLN A 39 23.24 10.09 8.31
CA GLN A 39 22.22 11.03 8.75
C GLN A 39 22.57 12.46 8.30
N LEU A 40 21.65 13.10 7.62
CA LEU A 40 21.75 14.51 7.22
C LEU A 40 21.88 15.38 8.48
N GLY A 41 23.07 15.47 9.01
CA GLY A 41 23.52 16.53 9.89
C GLY A 41 23.67 17.79 9.06
N THR A 42 23.29 18.91 9.66
CA THR A 42 23.38 20.29 9.16
C THR A 42 24.48 20.52 8.10
N VAL A 43 24.05 21.03 6.95
CA VAL A 43 24.90 21.41 5.82
C VAL A 43 25.99 22.36 6.28
N GLN A 44 27.23 21.89 6.32
CA GLN A 44 28.44 22.73 6.27
C GLN A 44 29.09 22.53 4.91
N THR A 45 29.30 23.63 4.23
CA THR A 45 30.01 23.72 2.96
C THR A 45 31.48 23.34 3.14
N ALA A 46 31.96 22.32 2.44
CA ALA A 46 33.38 21.97 2.34
C ALA A 46 33.79 21.87 0.86
N GLY A 47 34.95 22.43 0.57
CA GLY A 47 35.56 22.53 -0.73
C GLY A 47 36.15 21.23 -1.29
N PRO A 48 36.76 21.22 -2.50
CA PRO A 48 37.06 20.04 -3.29
C PRO A 48 38.29 19.28 -2.81
N GLY A 49 38.19 17.98 -2.64
CA GLY A 49 39.27 17.06 -2.26
C GLY A 49 39.27 15.76 -3.08
N GLN A 50 40.41 15.40 -3.55
CA GLN A 50 40.96 14.41 -4.46
C GLN A 50 40.40 12.97 -4.45
N PRO A 51 40.68 12.19 -5.55
CA PRO A 51 40.17 10.84 -5.75
C PRO A 51 41.01 9.76 -5.02
N ALA A 52 40.38 8.74 -4.49
CA ALA A 52 41.03 7.55 -3.96
C ALA A 52 40.83 6.34 -4.88
N ASP A 53 41.93 5.60 -5.00
CA ASP A 53 42.29 4.56 -5.94
C ASP A 53 41.57 3.22 -5.70
N GLY A 54 41.50 2.41 -6.75
CA GLY A 54 40.77 1.15 -6.79
C GLY A 54 41.52 -0.05 -6.28
N SER A 55 40.77 -1.10 -6.12
CA SER A 55 41.05 -2.49 -6.54
C SER A 55 40.29 -3.48 -5.68
N GLY A 56 39.65 -4.47 -6.31
CA GLY A 56 39.31 -5.70 -5.63
C GLY A 56 38.09 -6.44 -6.15
N ALA A 57 38.35 -7.43 -7.03
CA ALA A 57 37.63 -8.68 -7.21
C ALA A 57 36.30 -8.72 -7.95
N LYS A 58 36.38 -9.16 -9.18
CA LYS A 58 35.32 -9.57 -10.11
C LYS A 58 34.73 -10.92 -9.71
N ALA A 59 33.41 -10.95 -9.48
CA ALA A 59 32.59 -12.11 -9.77
C ALA A 59 31.75 -11.77 -11.02
N LYS A 60 31.92 -12.55 -12.09
CA LYS A 60 31.16 -12.43 -13.35
C LYS A 60 29.73 -12.87 -13.10
N ALA A 61 28.77 -11.94 -13.18
CA ALA A 61 27.39 -12.22 -13.50
C ALA A 61 27.13 -11.76 -14.94
N GLU A 62 26.36 -12.52 -15.70
CA GLU A 62 26.01 -12.28 -17.09
C GLU A 62 25.36 -10.91 -17.28
N ALA A 63 25.61 -10.30 -18.45
CA ALA A 63 25.36 -8.90 -18.76
C ALA A 63 23.86 -8.54 -18.80
N GLY A 64 23.33 -8.16 -17.63
CA GLY A 64 22.15 -7.32 -17.48
C GLY A 64 22.59 -5.99 -16.90
N ALA A 65 21.96 -4.88 -17.27
CA ALA A 65 22.27 -3.59 -16.67
C ALA A 65 22.10 -3.69 -15.15
N ASP A 66 23.15 -3.30 -14.41
CA ASP A 66 23.07 -3.20 -12.94
C ASP A 66 21.94 -2.26 -12.55
N VAL A 67 21.05 -2.70 -11.68
CA VAL A 67 19.94 -1.89 -11.15
C VAL A 67 20.16 -1.68 -9.66
N ALA A 68 20.21 -0.42 -9.25
CA ALA A 68 20.18 -0.02 -7.85
C ALA A 68 18.83 0.57 -7.51
N TRP A 69 18.40 0.45 -6.24
CA TRP A 69 17.14 1.05 -5.79
C TRP A 69 17.24 1.59 -4.36
N ARG A 70 16.39 2.57 -4.07
CA ARG A 70 16.13 3.12 -2.75
C ARG A 70 14.66 3.16 -2.48
N VAL A 71 14.28 2.97 -1.22
CA VAL A 71 12.88 3.07 -0.77
C VAL A 71 12.72 4.35 0.05
N VAL A 72 11.75 5.18 -0.38
CA VAL A 72 11.34 6.39 0.33
C VAL A 72 9.99 6.14 0.99
N HIS A 73 9.94 6.31 2.30
CA HIS A 73 8.68 6.35 3.06
C HIS A 73 8.31 7.79 3.36
N THR A 74 7.16 8.26 2.88
CA THR A 74 6.75 9.63 3.16
C THR A 74 6.26 9.87 4.58
N GLY A 75 5.86 8.81 5.30
CA GLY A 75 5.41 8.93 6.70
C GLY A 75 4.04 9.58 6.82
N GLN A 76 3.12 9.29 5.89
CA GLN A 76 1.79 9.88 5.86
C GLN A 76 0.91 9.50 7.07
N HIS A 77 1.18 8.38 7.74
CA HIS A 77 0.52 7.91 8.96
C HIS A 77 1.51 7.63 10.08
N TYR A 78 1.19 8.05 11.29
CA TYR A 78 2.06 8.15 12.47
C TYR A 78 2.29 6.84 13.23
N ASP A 79 2.22 5.65 12.66
CA ASP A 79 2.32 4.43 13.46
C ASP A 79 3.60 3.62 13.14
N PHE A 80 4.73 4.06 13.72
CA PHE A 80 6.03 3.40 13.53
C PHE A 80 6.05 1.98 14.12
N GLU A 81 5.44 1.75 15.28
CA GLU A 81 5.39 0.42 15.94
C GLU A 81 4.57 -0.59 15.12
N MET A 82 3.39 -0.20 14.62
CA MET A 82 2.59 -1.04 13.72
C MET A 82 3.25 -1.21 12.35
N SER A 83 4.07 -0.26 11.93
CA SER A 83 4.82 -0.35 10.68
C SER A 83 5.96 -1.37 10.78
N ARG A 84 6.64 -1.49 11.92
CA ARG A 84 7.77 -2.41 12.11
C ARG A 84 7.38 -3.87 11.89
N THR A 85 6.34 -4.37 12.58
CA THR A 85 5.83 -5.73 12.40
C THR A 85 5.46 -5.98 10.94
N PHE A 86 4.88 -4.98 10.28
CA PHE A 86 4.49 -5.07 8.88
C PHE A 86 5.69 -5.17 7.93
N PHE A 87 6.78 -4.43 8.18
CA PHE A 87 8.04 -4.57 7.44
C PHE A 87 8.66 -5.96 7.63
N GLU A 88 8.65 -6.46 8.87
CA GLU A 88 9.16 -7.79 9.21
C GLU A 88 8.35 -8.90 8.51
N GLU A 89 7.01 -8.79 8.51
CA GLU A 89 6.13 -9.75 7.83
C GLU A 89 6.34 -9.77 6.31
N LEU A 90 6.55 -8.61 5.70
CA LEU A 90 6.82 -8.46 4.28
C LEU A 90 8.30 -8.65 3.90
N GLU A 91 9.19 -8.96 4.84
CA GLU A 91 10.65 -9.06 4.62
C GLU A 91 11.22 -7.84 3.90
N LEU A 92 10.71 -6.66 4.25
CA LEU A 92 11.25 -5.40 3.79
C LEU A 92 12.26 -4.86 4.81
N ASP A 93 13.39 -4.37 4.30
CA ASP A 93 14.29 -3.58 5.14
C ASP A 93 13.68 -2.22 5.47
N ALA A 94 14.23 -1.54 6.48
CA ALA A 94 13.88 -0.16 6.75
C ALA A 94 14.02 0.71 5.49
N PRO A 95 13.13 1.68 5.26
CA PRO A 95 13.26 2.61 4.17
C PRO A 95 14.60 3.35 4.20
N ASP A 96 15.18 3.61 3.03
CA ASP A 96 16.41 4.38 2.92
C ASP A 96 16.21 5.85 3.30
N HIS A 97 15.00 6.37 3.03
CA HIS A 97 14.60 7.73 3.40
C HIS A 97 13.22 7.72 4.08
N PHE A 98 13.11 8.45 5.18
CA PHE A 98 11.87 8.65 5.91
C PHE A 98 11.55 10.15 5.99
N LEU A 99 10.48 10.60 5.28
CA LEU A 99 10.18 12.03 5.15
C LEU A 99 9.38 12.61 6.33
N ASN A 100 8.77 11.74 7.15
CA ASN A 100 8.06 12.11 8.38
C ASN A 100 7.00 13.22 8.20
N VAL A 101 6.21 13.13 7.13
CA VAL A 101 5.24 14.19 6.75
C VAL A 101 4.05 14.28 7.70
N GLY A 102 3.60 13.13 8.23
CA GLY A 102 2.44 13.06 9.12
C GLY A 102 1.09 13.29 8.44
N SER A 103 0.04 13.26 9.25
CA SER A 103 -1.34 13.55 8.82
C SER A 103 -1.61 15.05 8.82
N ALA A 104 -2.31 15.55 7.80
CA ALA A 104 -2.73 16.93 7.66
C ALA A 104 -3.93 17.03 6.70
N SER A 105 -4.38 18.23 6.34
CA SER A 105 -5.31 18.41 5.22
C SER A 105 -4.67 17.94 3.92
N HIS A 106 -5.46 17.59 2.91
CA HIS A 106 -4.92 17.11 1.61
C HIS A 106 -3.91 18.09 1.01
N ALA A 107 -4.21 19.39 1.03
CA ALA A 107 -3.32 20.41 0.48
C ALA A 107 -2.01 20.51 1.27
N GLU A 108 -2.11 20.60 2.59
CA GLU A 108 -0.93 20.68 3.47
C GLU A 108 -0.08 19.42 3.41
N GLN A 109 -0.70 18.24 3.40
CA GLN A 109 0.02 16.99 3.30
C GLN A 109 0.75 16.87 1.95
N ALA A 110 0.08 17.19 0.83
CA ALA A 110 0.71 17.20 -0.49
C ALA A 110 1.89 18.18 -0.54
N ALA A 111 1.73 19.39 -0.01
CA ALA A 111 2.80 20.39 0.04
C ALA A 111 4.01 19.91 0.86
N ARG A 112 3.77 19.32 2.05
CA ARG A 112 4.83 18.76 2.90
C ARG A 112 5.56 17.61 2.21
N VAL A 113 4.83 16.70 1.54
CA VAL A 113 5.45 15.61 0.75
C VAL A 113 6.34 16.19 -0.34
N MET A 114 5.82 17.13 -1.14
CA MET A 114 6.59 17.75 -2.23
C MET A 114 7.88 18.40 -1.71
N THR A 115 7.79 19.22 -0.68
CA THR A 115 8.93 19.93 -0.09
C THR A 115 9.97 18.97 0.50
N ALA A 116 9.54 17.88 1.14
CA ALA A 116 10.44 16.91 1.74
C ALA A 116 11.05 15.93 0.71
N PHE A 117 10.34 15.63 -0.37
CA PHE A 117 10.79 14.69 -1.40
C PHE A 117 11.78 15.30 -2.38
N GLU A 118 11.64 16.58 -2.71
CA GLU A 118 12.51 17.28 -3.69
C GLU A 118 14.01 17.15 -3.35
N PRO A 119 14.48 17.46 -2.12
CA PRO A 119 15.90 17.32 -1.78
C PRO A 119 16.38 15.87 -1.86
N VAL A 120 15.53 14.88 -1.54
CA VAL A 120 15.87 13.46 -1.69
C VAL A 120 16.08 13.13 -3.18
N CYS A 121 15.16 13.56 -4.04
CA CYS A 121 15.25 13.32 -5.47
C CYS A 121 16.51 13.97 -6.09
N LEU A 122 16.85 15.18 -5.66
CA LEU A 122 18.06 15.89 -6.10
C LEU A 122 19.35 15.22 -5.60
N ALA A 123 19.37 14.72 -4.37
CA ALA A 123 20.52 14.03 -3.80
C ALA A 123 20.74 12.66 -4.44
N GLU A 124 19.67 11.87 -4.57
CA GLU A 124 19.72 10.52 -5.10
C GLU A 124 19.93 10.47 -6.62
N ARG A 125 19.50 11.49 -7.37
CA ARG A 125 19.58 11.56 -8.84
C ARG A 125 19.11 10.25 -9.51
N PRO A 126 17.87 9.80 -9.26
CA PRO A 126 17.40 8.56 -9.83
C PRO A 126 17.19 8.68 -11.34
N ASP A 127 17.39 7.58 -12.05
CA ASP A 127 17.03 7.48 -13.46
C ASP A 127 15.50 7.34 -13.64
N ARG A 128 14.82 6.89 -12.59
CA ARG A 128 13.35 6.79 -12.56
C ARG A 128 12.81 6.79 -11.13
N VAL A 129 11.71 7.50 -10.95
CA VAL A 129 10.87 7.41 -9.75
C VAL A 129 9.73 6.43 -10.01
N VAL A 130 9.51 5.50 -9.09
CA VAL A 130 8.39 4.54 -9.13
C VAL A 130 7.42 4.90 -8.00
N VAL A 131 6.21 5.27 -8.38
CA VAL A 131 5.12 5.55 -7.45
C VAL A 131 4.06 4.45 -7.54
N VAL A 132 3.34 4.18 -6.44
CA VAL A 132 2.36 3.09 -6.40
C VAL A 132 1.03 3.56 -5.83
N GLY A 133 -0.08 3.09 -6.43
CA GLY A 133 -1.44 3.38 -5.98
C GLY A 133 -1.84 4.85 -6.11
N ASP A 134 -2.65 5.36 -5.16
CA ASP A 134 -3.45 6.57 -5.36
C ASP A 134 -3.49 7.54 -4.16
N VAL A 135 -2.58 7.40 -3.22
CA VAL A 135 -2.50 8.30 -2.07
C VAL A 135 -1.89 9.66 -2.43
N ASN A 136 -2.06 10.67 -1.58
CA ASN A 136 -1.49 12.01 -1.82
C ASN A 136 0.02 11.98 -2.11
N SER A 137 0.76 11.08 -1.47
CA SER A 137 2.19 10.90 -1.69
C SER A 137 2.52 10.42 -3.10
N THR A 138 1.69 9.58 -3.71
CA THR A 138 1.84 9.09 -5.09
C THR A 138 1.83 10.26 -6.06
N MET A 139 0.80 11.08 -6.00
CA MET A 139 0.64 12.27 -6.83
C MET A 139 1.76 13.30 -6.57
N ALA A 140 2.02 13.63 -5.32
CA ALA A 140 2.97 14.68 -4.94
C ALA A 140 4.41 14.33 -5.39
N CYS A 141 4.86 13.09 -5.16
CA CYS A 141 6.19 12.66 -5.59
C CYS A 141 6.30 12.55 -7.12
N ALA A 142 5.24 12.13 -7.81
CA ALA A 142 5.21 12.14 -9.28
C ALA A 142 5.38 13.54 -9.84
N LEU A 143 4.65 14.53 -9.30
CA LEU A 143 4.75 15.92 -9.72
C LEU A 143 6.15 16.51 -9.49
N VAL A 144 6.79 16.24 -8.36
CA VAL A 144 8.16 16.67 -8.08
C VAL A 144 9.13 16.05 -9.07
N ALA A 145 9.08 14.72 -9.27
CA ALA A 145 9.98 14.02 -10.17
C ALA A 145 9.91 14.58 -11.61
N VAL A 146 8.69 14.72 -12.15
CA VAL A 146 8.49 15.24 -13.51
C VAL A 146 9.01 16.68 -13.65
N LYS A 147 8.81 17.55 -12.64
CA LYS A 147 9.34 18.93 -12.64
C LYS A 147 10.85 18.97 -12.58
N LEU A 148 11.50 17.98 -12.00
CA LEU A 148 12.96 17.82 -12.00
C LEU A 148 13.48 17.11 -13.26
N GLY A 149 12.62 16.76 -14.21
CA GLY A 149 12.99 16.03 -15.43
C GLY A 149 13.30 14.56 -15.20
N VAL A 150 12.88 13.98 -14.06
CA VAL A 150 13.06 12.56 -13.75
C VAL A 150 11.83 11.79 -14.22
N PRO A 151 12.00 10.76 -15.09
CA PRO A 151 10.89 9.93 -15.55
C PRO A 151 10.17 9.20 -14.42
N VAL A 152 8.84 9.10 -14.55
CA VAL A 152 7.97 8.45 -13.55
C VAL A 152 7.35 7.18 -14.10
N ALA A 153 7.38 6.10 -13.31
CA ALA A 153 6.56 4.90 -13.52
C ALA A 153 5.47 4.85 -12.44
N HIS A 154 4.22 4.71 -12.86
CA HIS A 154 3.08 4.54 -11.97
C HIS A 154 2.61 3.09 -11.97
N VAL A 155 2.68 2.43 -10.82
CA VAL A 155 2.18 1.06 -10.61
C VAL A 155 0.75 1.13 -10.11
N GLU A 156 -0.11 0.30 -10.68
CA GLU A 156 -1.57 0.30 -10.47
C GLU A 156 -2.24 1.50 -11.18
N ALA A 157 -1.73 1.83 -12.37
CA ALA A 157 -2.24 2.90 -13.21
C ALA A 157 -3.57 2.54 -13.89
N GLY A 158 -4.35 3.55 -14.26
CA GLY A 158 -5.55 3.41 -15.07
C GLY A 158 -6.82 3.04 -14.32
N LEU A 159 -6.77 2.76 -13.03
CA LEU A 159 -7.97 2.50 -12.23
C LEU A 159 -8.81 3.77 -12.09
N ARG A 160 -10.15 3.64 -12.20
CA ARG A 160 -11.09 4.75 -12.10
C ARG A 160 -12.33 4.35 -11.31
N SER A 161 -12.68 5.16 -10.33
CA SER A 161 -13.98 5.09 -9.64
C SER A 161 -15.04 5.95 -10.35
N PHE A 162 -14.60 6.88 -11.21
CA PHE A 162 -15.42 7.91 -11.84
C PHE A 162 -16.13 8.85 -10.85
N ASP A 163 -15.78 8.77 -9.58
CA ASP A 163 -16.27 9.65 -8.53
C ASP A 163 -15.21 10.71 -8.18
N ARG A 164 -15.36 11.89 -8.75
CA ARG A 164 -14.43 13.01 -8.51
C ARG A 164 -14.53 13.62 -7.10
N ALA A 165 -15.50 13.21 -6.28
CA ALA A 165 -15.54 13.58 -4.88
C ALA A 165 -14.55 12.76 -4.05
N MET A 166 -14.03 11.67 -4.58
CA MET A 166 -12.96 10.90 -3.96
C MET A 166 -11.60 11.56 -4.22
N PRO A 167 -10.85 11.94 -3.18
CA PRO A 167 -9.49 12.49 -3.34
C PRO A 167 -8.54 11.54 -4.10
N GLU A 168 -8.69 10.24 -3.91
CA GLU A 168 -7.89 9.21 -4.57
C GLU A 168 -8.13 9.21 -6.09
N GLU A 169 -9.36 9.50 -6.55
CA GLU A 169 -9.64 9.61 -7.99
C GLU A 169 -8.88 10.76 -8.63
N ILE A 170 -8.80 11.89 -7.95
CA ILE A 170 -8.00 13.04 -8.40
C ILE A 170 -6.52 12.67 -8.46
N ASN A 171 -6.03 11.98 -7.43
CA ASN A 171 -4.63 11.53 -7.39
C ASN A 171 -4.31 10.58 -8.55
N ARG A 172 -5.19 9.62 -8.88
CA ARG A 172 -5.04 8.71 -10.02
C ARG A 172 -4.96 9.47 -11.34
N LEU A 173 -5.93 10.34 -11.59
CA LEU A 173 -6.00 11.15 -12.82
C LEU A 173 -4.73 11.99 -13.01
N VAL A 174 -4.28 12.68 -11.97
CA VAL A 174 -3.09 13.54 -12.06
C VAL A 174 -1.83 12.71 -12.25
N THR A 175 -1.67 11.62 -11.49
CA THR A 175 -0.48 10.76 -11.58
C THR A 175 -0.37 10.12 -12.96
N ASP A 176 -1.47 9.54 -13.46
CA ASP A 176 -1.50 8.94 -14.80
C ASP A 176 -1.24 9.97 -15.91
N ALA A 177 -1.73 11.21 -15.74
CA ALA A 177 -1.51 12.27 -16.73
C ALA A 177 -0.04 12.65 -16.88
N VAL A 178 0.76 12.59 -15.79
CA VAL A 178 2.18 13.04 -15.81
C VAL A 178 3.18 11.89 -15.91
N ALA A 179 2.80 10.66 -15.60
CA ALA A 179 3.72 9.51 -15.62
C ALA A 179 4.12 9.11 -17.04
N ASP A 180 5.40 8.74 -17.22
CA ASP A 180 5.96 8.29 -18.49
C ASP A 180 5.68 6.82 -18.79
N LEU A 181 5.49 6.01 -17.75
CA LEU A 181 5.18 4.58 -17.86
C LEU A 181 4.03 4.23 -16.92
N LEU A 182 2.99 3.65 -17.48
CA LEU A 182 1.76 3.28 -16.79
C LEU A 182 1.68 1.75 -16.69
N LEU A 183 1.96 1.22 -15.49
CA LEU A 183 1.95 -0.21 -15.20
C LEU A 183 0.58 -0.61 -14.66
N VAL A 184 -0.19 -1.27 -15.51
CA VAL A 184 -1.63 -1.49 -15.32
C VAL A 184 -1.87 -2.87 -14.71
N SER A 185 -2.66 -2.91 -13.64
CA SER A 185 -3.00 -4.14 -12.92
C SER A 185 -4.18 -4.90 -13.51
N GLU A 186 -5.10 -4.23 -14.21
CA GLU A 186 -6.37 -4.79 -14.64
C GLU A 186 -6.75 -4.35 -16.06
N PRO A 187 -7.50 -5.19 -16.82
CA PRO A 187 -7.95 -4.83 -18.17
C PRO A 187 -8.79 -3.55 -18.24
N SER A 188 -9.60 -3.28 -17.19
CA SER A 188 -10.37 -2.04 -17.06
C SER A 188 -9.49 -0.79 -17.07
N GLY A 189 -8.32 -0.88 -16.43
CA GLY A 189 -7.33 0.20 -16.42
C GLY A 189 -6.76 0.51 -17.80
N LEU A 190 -6.48 -0.52 -18.62
CA LEU A 190 -6.07 -0.32 -20.01
C LEU A 190 -7.16 0.40 -20.82
N ALA A 191 -8.42 -0.04 -20.69
CA ALA A 191 -9.55 0.58 -21.40
C ALA A 191 -9.78 2.03 -20.96
N ASN A 192 -9.54 2.37 -19.68
CA ASN A 192 -9.62 3.74 -19.18
C ASN A 192 -8.53 4.61 -19.81
N LEU A 193 -7.27 4.14 -19.77
CA LEU A 193 -6.12 4.87 -20.32
C LEU A 193 -6.22 5.03 -21.84
N GLU A 194 -6.80 4.07 -22.55
CA GLU A 194 -7.07 4.19 -23.98
C GLU A 194 -8.07 5.33 -24.26
N ARG A 195 -9.17 5.38 -23.51
CA ARG A 195 -10.17 6.47 -23.61
C ARG A 195 -9.58 7.84 -23.28
N GLU A 196 -8.57 7.88 -22.42
CA GLU A 196 -7.85 9.10 -22.03
C GLU A 196 -6.66 9.43 -22.95
N GLY A 197 -6.45 8.66 -24.04
CA GLY A 197 -5.36 8.88 -24.98
C GLY A 197 -3.97 8.53 -24.46
N ARG A 198 -3.88 7.67 -23.42
CA ARG A 198 -2.64 7.28 -22.73
C ARG A 198 -2.18 5.85 -23.02
N ALA A 199 -2.81 5.15 -23.95
CA ALA A 199 -2.50 3.75 -24.27
C ALA A 199 -1.04 3.50 -24.68
N GLY A 200 -0.39 4.45 -25.34
CA GLY A 200 0.99 4.33 -25.80
C GLY A 200 2.01 4.07 -24.68
N ASN A 201 1.75 4.61 -23.51
CA ASN A 201 2.60 4.50 -22.33
C ASN A 201 2.14 3.39 -21.37
N ALA A 202 1.01 2.74 -21.64
CA ALA A 202 0.43 1.72 -20.77
C ALA A 202 1.02 0.33 -21.07
N ARG A 203 1.24 -0.44 -20.00
CA ARG A 203 1.66 -1.85 -20.08
C ARG A 203 0.86 -2.64 -19.06
N PHE A 204 0.15 -3.68 -19.51
CA PHE A 204 -0.50 -4.62 -18.62
C PHE A 204 0.56 -5.51 -17.95
N VAL A 205 0.64 -5.47 -16.62
CA VAL A 205 1.65 -6.20 -15.84
C VAL A 205 1.06 -7.13 -14.79
N GLY A 206 -0.26 -7.08 -14.59
CA GLY A 206 -0.93 -7.78 -13.50
C GLY A 206 -0.82 -7.02 -12.18
N ASN A 207 -1.31 -7.65 -11.12
CA ASN A 207 -1.57 -6.99 -9.84
C ASN A 207 -0.55 -7.38 -8.77
N VAL A 208 0.30 -6.44 -8.39
CA VAL A 208 1.32 -6.64 -7.34
C VAL A 208 0.73 -6.96 -5.96
N MET A 209 -0.55 -6.61 -5.69
CA MET A 209 -1.23 -7.02 -4.45
C MET A 209 -1.41 -8.53 -4.40
N ILE A 210 -1.66 -9.18 -5.55
CA ILE A 210 -1.78 -10.64 -5.63
C ILE A 210 -0.42 -11.32 -5.45
N ASP A 211 0.67 -10.70 -5.94
CA ASP A 211 2.02 -11.19 -5.64
C ASP A 211 2.32 -11.14 -4.14
N ALA A 212 1.92 -10.05 -3.46
CA ALA A 212 2.04 -9.93 -2.00
C ALA A 212 1.18 -10.96 -1.26
N LEU A 213 -0.04 -11.21 -1.73
CA LEU A 213 -0.91 -12.26 -1.18
C LEU A 213 -0.25 -13.64 -1.29
N HIS A 214 0.28 -14.00 -2.46
CA HIS A 214 0.99 -15.27 -2.65
C HIS A 214 2.24 -15.37 -1.78
N PHE A 215 2.95 -14.27 -1.57
CA PHE A 215 4.06 -14.23 -0.63
C PHE A 215 3.57 -14.51 0.81
N GLY A 216 2.50 -13.86 1.26
CA GLY A 216 1.89 -14.10 2.56
C GLY A 216 1.42 -15.55 2.74
N LEU A 217 0.79 -16.14 1.73
CA LEU A 217 0.35 -17.53 1.78
C LEU A 217 1.52 -18.51 1.97
N ARG A 218 2.62 -18.33 1.21
CA ARG A 218 3.84 -19.13 1.41
C ARG A 218 4.41 -18.99 2.82
N LYS A 219 4.34 -17.80 3.40
CA LYS A 219 4.78 -17.56 4.79
C LYS A 219 3.91 -18.28 5.83
N LEU A 220 2.68 -18.56 5.51
CA LEU A 220 1.76 -19.33 6.37
C LEU A 220 1.95 -20.85 6.26
N GLU A 221 2.62 -21.34 5.22
CA GLU A 221 2.90 -22.76 5.04
C GLU A 221 3.79 -23.28 6.18
N GLY A 222 3.38 -24.38 6.81
CA GLY A 222 4.13 -25.00 7.90
C GLY A 222 4.09 -24.25 9.24
N ARG A 223 3.36 -23.13 9.36
CA ARG A 223 3.15 -22.47 10.66
C ARG A 223 2.01 -23.10 11.42
N GLU A 224 2.24 -23.39 12.70
CA GLU A 224 1.17 -23.72 13.64
C GLU A 224 0.41 -22.42 13.98
N LEU A 225 -0.81 -22.30 13.48
CA LEU A 225 -1.68 -21.14 13.71
C LEU A 225 -2.98 -21.60 14.40
N PRO A 226 -3.62 -20.74 15.19
CA PRO A 226 -4.87 -21.09 15.87
C PRO A 226 -5.93 -21.54 14.86
N ALA A 227 -6.58 -22.68 15.16
CA ALA A 227 -7.74 -23.11 14.40
C ALA A 227 -8.91 -22.16 14.67
N HIS A 228 -9.61 -21.80 13.62
CA HIS A 228 -10.83 -20.99 13.72
C HIS A 228 -12.06 -21.86 13.46
N PRO A 229 -13.19 -21.62 14.15
CA PRO A 229 -14.43 -22.31 13.88
C PRO A 229 -14.89 -22.13 12.42
N ALA A 230 -15.59 -23.13 11.91
CA ALA A 230 -16.19 -23.11 10.58
C ALA A 230 -17.66 -23.55 10.67
N PRO A 231 -18.59 -22.92 9.94
CA PRO A 231 -18.36 -21.76 9.07
C PRO A 231 -18.10 -20.47 9.87
N ARG A 232 -17.37 -19.53 9.25
CA ARG A 232 -17.12 -18.22 9.85
C ARG A 232 -17.23 -17.08 8.84
N ALA A 233 -17.65 -15.92 9.32
CA ALA A 233 -17.54 -14.65 8.59
C ALA A 233 -16.42 -13.80 9.17
N VAL A 234 -15.78 -12.97 8.32
CA VAL A 234 -14.77 -11.99 8.73
C VAL A 234 -15.17 -10.61 8.27
N VAL A 235 -15.06 -9.61 9.14
CA VAL A 235 -15.54 -8.25 8.88
C VAL A 235 -14.43 -7.24 9.07
N THR A 236 -14.33 -6.28 8.16
CA THR A 236 -13.49 -5.09 8.33
C THR A 236 -14.27 -3.83 7.96
N LEU A 237 -14.35 -2.87 8.88
CA LEU A 237 -15.05 -1.60 8.70
C LEU A 237 -14.18 -0.46 9.25
N HIS A 238 -13.83 0.48 8.41
CA HIS A 238 -12.99 1.63 8.78
C HIS A 238 -13.33 2.92 8.03
N ARG A 239 -14.13 2.85 6.94
CA ARG A 239 -14.49 4.05 6.18
C ARG A 239 -15.45 4.95 6.95
N PRO A 240 -15.22 6.29 6.88
CA PRO A 240 -16.08 7.26 7.54
C PRO A 240 -17.57 7.09 7.20
N SER A 241 -17.89 6.82 5.93
CA SER A 241 -19.26 6.63 5.46
C SER A 241 -19.99 5.52 6.20
N ASN A 242 -19.28 4.47 6.66
CA ASN A 242 -19.86 3.31 7.33
C ASN A 242 -19.88 3.43 8.85
N VAL A 243 -18.90 4.14 9.44
CA VAL A 243 -18.68 4.08 10.89
C VAL A 243 -18.91 5.38 11.64
N ASP A 244 -19.04 6.54 10.95
CA ASP A 244 -19.10 7.84 11.61
C ASP A 244 -20.50 8.27 12.04
N THR A 245 -21.55 7.60 11.60
CA THR A 245 -22.91 7.89 12.03
C THR A 245 -23.52 6.74 12.81
N GLN A 246 -24.24 7.08 13.90
CA GLN A 246 -24.93 6.09 14.74
C GLN A 246 -25.90 5.23 13.91
N ARG A 247 -26.59 5.83 12.94
CA ARG A 247 -27.56 5.14 12.09
C ARG A 247 -26.89 4.06 11.23
N GLN A 248 -25.84 4.41 10.50
CA GLN A 248 -25.17 3.49 9.56
C GLN A 248 -24.43 2.38 10.31
N LEU A 249 -23.61 2.77 11.32
CA LEU A 249 -22.90 1.79 12.14
C LEU A 249 -23.88 0.86 12.86
N GLY A 250 -24.97 1.41 13.40
CA GLY A 250 -26.00 0.60 14.04
C GLY A 250 -26.64 -0.43 13.09
N ALA A 251 -27.02 -0.03 11.88
CA ALA A 251 -27.59 -0.92 10.88
C ALA A 251 -26.59 -2.04 10.47
N LEU A 252 -25.30 -1.71 10.32
CA LEU A 252 -24.28 -2.70 10.04
C LEU A 252 -24.11 -3.70 11.20
N LEU A 253 -24.11 -3.23 12.45
CA LEU A 253 -24.02 -4.12 13.60
C LEU A 253 -25.25 -5.04 13.72
N ASP A 254 -26.45 -4.59 13.35
CA ASP A 254 -27.64 -5.43 13.28
C ASP A 254 -27.48 -6.57 12.26
N VAL A 255 -26.92 -6.26 11.07
CA VAL A 255 -26.58 -7.29 10.06
C VAL A 255 -25.54 -8.28 10.58
N LEU A 256 -24.50 -7.80 11.27
CA LEU A 256 -23.50 -8.69 11.87
C LEU A 256 -24.09 -9.58 12.96
N ALA A 257 -25.01 -9.07 13.76
CA ALA A 257 -25.72 -9.85 14.75
C ALA A 257 -26.61 -10.93 14.11
N GLU A 258 -27.25 -10.64 12.98
CA GLU A 258 -28.03 -11.62 12.22
C GLU A 258 -27.14 -12.75 11.70
N ILE A 259 -26.01 -12.42 11.04
CA ILE A 259 -25.02 -13.40 10.57
C ILE A 259 -24.46 -14.21 11.76
N GLY A 260 -24.25 -13.55 12.90
CA GLY A 260 -23.73 -14.16 14.13
C GLY A 260 -24.67 -15.19 14.80
N ARG A 261 -25.90 -15.37 14.31
CA ARG A 261 -26.81 -16.46 14.74
C ARG A 261 -26.51 -17.77 14.03
N ASP A 262 -25.99 -17.68 12.79
CA ASP A 262 -25.77 -18.86 11.95
C ASP A 262 -24.29 -19.28 11.91
N MET A 263 -23.36 -18.34 12.13
CA MET A 263 -21.92 -18.63 12.12
C MET A 263 -21.14 -17.65 13.00
N THR A 264 -19.93 -18.04 13.40
CA THR A 264 -19.02 -17.12 14.12
C THR A 264 -18.61 -15.95 13.23
N VAL A 265 -18.82 -14.72 13.68
CA VAL A 265 -18.35 -13.50 13.03
C VAL A 265 -17.11 -12.98 13.75
N PHE A 266 -15.97 -12.93 13.06
CA PHE A 266 -14.76 -12.29 13.56
C PHE A 266 -14.67 -10.87 13.02
N PHE A 267 -14.53 -9.92 13.92
CA PHE A 267 -14.42 -8.50 13.58
C PHE A 267 -13.15 -7.89 14.20
N PRO A 268 -11.98 -8.00 13.51
CA PRO A 268 -10.82 -7.19 13.85
C PRO A 268 -11.18 -5.72 13.72
N ILE A 269 -11.40 -5.05 14.86
CA ILE A 269 -12.03 -3.75 14.87
C ILE A 269 -11.00 -2.61 14.84
N HIS A 270 -11.16 -1.69 13.90
CA HIS A 270 -10.35 -0.48 13.85
C HIS A 270 -10.61 0.41 15.08
N PRO A 271 -9.60 1.09 15.66
CA PRO A 271 -9.76 1.93 16.85
C PRO A 271 -10.87 2.99 16.72
N ARG A 272 -11.00 3.62 15.53
CA ARG A 272 -12.08 4.57 15.23
C ARG A 272 -13.46 3.92 15.37
N THR A 273 -13.63 2.76 14.79
CA THR A 273 -14.90 2.02 14.83
C THR A 273 -15.25 1.61 16.26
N ARG A 274 -14.26 1.14 17.03
CA ARG A 274 -14.45 0.82 18.45
C ARG A 274 -14.93 2.05 19.23
N LYS A 275 -14.21 3.17 19.09
CA LYS A 275 -14.58 4.43 19.74
C LYS A 275 -16.02 4.85 19.41
N ASN A 276 -16.43 4.69 18.15
CA ASN A 276 -17.78 5.08 17.72
C ASN A 276 -18.86 4.13 18.25
N ILE A 277 -18.61 2.81 18.31
CA ILE A 277 -19.52 1.85 18.96
C ILE A 277 -19.78 2.25 20.41
N ASP A 278 -18.72 2.58 21.15
CA ASP A 278 -18.80 2.95 22.56
C ASP A 278 -19.51 4.32 22.71
N ALA A 279 -19.13 5.32 21.92
CA ALA A 279 -19.70 6.66 21.98
C ALA A 279 -21.18 6.72 21.60
N PHE A 280 -21.64 5.87 20.70
CA PHE A 280 -23.03 5.78 20.28
C PHE A 280 -23.85 4.79 21.11
N GLY A 281 -23.25 4.10 22.08
CA GLY A 281 -23.93 3.12 22.92
C GLY A 281 -24.45 1.89 22.17
N LEU A 282 -23.74 1.45 21.11
CA LEU A 282 -24.20 0.42 20.20
C LEU A 282 -23.76 -1.01 20.58
N ALA A 283 -22.94 -1.19 21.62
CA ALA A 283 -22.40 -2.51 21.99
C ALA A 283 -23.51 -3.57 22.26
N GLY A 284 -24.66 -3.15 22.79
CA GLY A 284 -25.79 -4.02 23.05
C GLY A 284 -26.44 -4.64 21.81
N ARG A 285 -26.20 -4.08 20.60
CA ARG A 285 -26.74 -4.63 19.34
C ARG A 285 -26.16 -5.98 18.95
N LEU A 286 -25.00 -6.34 19.48
CA LEU A 286 -24.35 -7.62 19.25
C LEU A 286 -24.71 -8.68 20.30
N ALA A 287 -25.57 -8.34 21.26
CA ALA A 287 -25.95 -9.25 22.34
C ALA A 287 -26.70 -10.48 21.79
N GLY A 288 -26.30 -11.67 22.25
CA GLY A 288 -26.92 -12.93 21.84
C GLY A 288 -26.48 -13.49 20.49
N ALA A 289 -25.54 -12.84 19.82
CA ALA A 289 -24.90 -13.28 18.56
C ALA A 289 -23.44 -13.70 18.80
N ASP A 290 -22.91 -14.68 18.07
CA ASP A 290 -21.49 -15.06 18.13
C ASP A 290 -20.64 -14.10 17.28
N VAL A 291 -20.57 -12.83 17.72
CA VAL A 291 -19.74 -11.79 17.11
C VAL A 291 -18.55 -11.51 18.02
N ARG A 292 -17.36 -11.82 17.55
CA ARG A 292 -16.09 -11.69 18.29
C ARG A 292 -15.32 -10.47 17.84
N LEU A 293 -15.33 -9.43 18.68
CA LEU A 293 -14.56 -8.22 18.44
C LEU A 293 -13.09 -8.47 18.82
N LEU A 294 -12.19 -8.45 17.83
CA LEU A 294 -10.76 -8.65 18.01
C LEU A 294 -10.00 -7.31 17.97
N PRO A 295 -8.82 -7.21 18.58
CA PRO A 295 -7.92 -6.10 18.26
C PRO A 295 -7.50 -6.14 16.78
N PRO A 296 -6.94 -5.04 16.24
CA PRO A 296 -6.32 -5.08 14.92
C PRO A 296 -5.28 -6.20 14.85
N LEU A 297 -5.33 -6.99 13.77
CA LEU A 297 -4.42 -8.12 13.57
C LEU A 297 -3.26 -7.73 12.64
N PRO A 298 -2.06 -8.30 12.83
CA PRO A 298 -1.00 -8.32 11.83
C PRO A 298 -1.47 -8.93 10.52
N TYR A 299 -0.79 -8.64 9.40
CA TYR A 299 -1.25 -9.06 8.08
C TYR A 299 -1.37 -10.58 7.93
N LEU A 300 -0.36 -11.33 8.35
CA LEU A 300 -0.35 -12.78 8.21
C LEU A 300 -1.42 -13.46 9.08
N GLU A 301 -1.63 -12.97 10.30
CA GLU A 301 -2.71 -13.48 11.17
C GLU A 301 -4.09 -13.17 10.58
N PHE A 302 -4.26 -11.96 10.05
CA PHE A 302 -5.48 -11.56 9.38
C PHE A 302 -5.73 -12.38 8.11
N LEU A 303 -4.72 -12.60 7.28
CA LEU A 303 -4.79 -13.48 6.11
C LEU A 303 -5.18 -14.91 6.50
N HIS A 304 -4.58 -15.46 7.57
CA HIS A 304 -4.94 -16.77 8.08
C HIS A 304 -6.41 -16.84 8.52
N LEU A 305 -6.91 -15.78 9.17
CA LEU A 305 -8.28 -15.72 9.66
C LEU A 305 -9.30 -15.77 8.51
N TRP A 306 -9.09 -14.97 7.45
CA TRP A 306 -10.11 -14.83 6.41
C TRP A 306 -9.93 -15.77 5.20
N ARG A 307 -8.74 -16.31 4.91
CA ARG A 307 -8.50 -17.17 3.73
C ARG A 307 -9.38 -18.42 3.65
N GLY A 308 -9.96 -18.85 4.74
CA GLY A 308 -10.90 -19.98 4.79
C GLY A 308 -12.26 -19.57 5.37
N ALA A 309 -12.61 -18.29 5.28
CA ALA A 309 -13.92 -17.81 5.70
C ALA A 309 -14.99 -18.21 4.67
N ALA A 310 -16.22 -18.45 5.14
CA ALA A 310 -17.37 -18.64 4.27
C ALA A 310 -17.80 -17.33 3.62
N LEU A 311 -17.45 -16.19 4.26
CA LEU A 311 -17.86 -14.86 3.84
C LEU A 311 -16.92 -13.82 4.43
N VAL A 312 -16.58 -12.80 3.61
CA VAL A 312 -15.91 -11.57 4.06
C VAL A 312 -16.82 -10.37 3.78
N LEU A 313 -16.99 -9.49 4.78
CA LEU A 313 -17.67 -8.20 4.62
C LEU A 313 -16.61 -7.10 4.80
N THR A 314 -16.46 -6.22 3.82
CA THR A 314 -15.38 -5.24 3.87
C THR A 314 -15.72 -3.92 3.18
N ASP A 315 -15.13 -2.83 3.67
CA ASP A 315 -15.07 -1.57 2.96
C ASP A 315 -13.64 -1.25 2.42
N SER A 316 -12.73 -2.24 2.51
CA SER A 316 -11.35 -2.14 2.02
C SER A 316 -11.24 -2.56 0.55
N GLY A 317 -10.61 -1.71 -0.29
CA GLY A 317 -10.32 -2.06 -1.68
C GLY A 317 -9.35 -3.23 -1.83
N GLY A 318 -8.29 -3.30 -1.01
CA GLY A 318 -7.30 -4.38 -1.08
C GLY A 318 -7.87 -5.76 -0.76
N ILE A 319 -8.77 -5.85 0.23
CA ILE A 319 -9.41 -7.14 0.59
C ILE A 319 -10.31 -7.66 -0.53
N GLN A 320 -10.95 -6.77 -1.32
CA GLN A 320 -11.74 -7.20 -2.49
C GLN A 320 -10.88 -7.95 -3.50
N GLU A 321 -9.67 -7.48 -3.76
CA GLU A 321 -8.74 -8.14 -4.69
C GLU A 321 -8.25 -9.48 -4.15
N GLU A 322 -7.82 -9.48 -2.89
CA GLU A 322 -7.28 -10.68 -2.25
C GLU A 322 -8.35 -11.78 -2.12
N THR A 323 -9.59 -11.44 -1.74
CA THR A 323 -10.71 -12.40 -1.64
C THR A 323 -11.10 -12.95 -3.00
N THR A 324 -11.13 -12.10 -4.04
CA THR A 324 -11.39 -12.52 -5.42
C THR A 324 -10.33 -13.51 -5.89
N ALA A 325 -9.05 -13.25 -5.61
CA ALA A 325 -7.96 -14.14 -6.01
C ALA A 325 -8.03 -15.52 -5.33
N LEU A 326 -8.55 -15.60 -4.11
CA LEU A 326 -8.70 -16.87 -3.37
C LEU A 326 -10.09 -17.50 -3.50
N GLY A 327 -11.01 -16.89 -4.25
CA GLY A 327 -12.39 -17.39 -4.41
C GLY A 327 -13.22 -17.33 -3.13
N VAL A 328 -12.88 -16.44 -2.18
CA VAL A 328 -13.66 -16.24 -0.95
C VAL A 328 -14.79 -15.25 -1.23
N PRO A 329 -16.07 -15.61 -0.98
CA PRO A 329 -17.18 -14.69 -1.14
C PRO A 329 -16.96 -13.38 -0.38
N CYS A 330 -17.11 -12.23 -1.07
CA CYS A 330 -16.86 -10.92 -0.49
C CYS A 330 -18.03 -9.97 -0.75
N PHE A 331 -18.57 -9.38 0.31
CA PHE A 331 -19.54 -8.30 0.23
C PHE A 331 -18.84 -6.97 0.48
N THR A 332 -18.86 -6.15 -0.55
CA THR A 332 -18.27 -4.81 -0.53
C THR A 332 -19.27 -3.81 0.02
N LEU A 333 -18.91 -3.17 1.14
CA LEU A 333 -19.75 -2.18 1.81
C LEU A 333 -19.35 -0.77 1.37
N ARG A 334 -19.50 -0.51 0.05
CA ARG A 334 -19.18 0.76 -0.61
C ARG A 334 -20.15 1.01 -1.74
N ASP A 335 -20.52 2.29 -1.94
CA ASP A 335 -21.38 2.71 -3.04
C ASP A 335 -20.64 2.74 -4.38
N THR A 336 -19.33 3.05 -4.34
CA THR A 336 -18.44 3.13 -5.51
C THR A 336 -17.15 2.37 -5.28
N THR A 337 -16.62 1.76 -6.34
CA THR A 337 -15.31 1.10 -6.31
C THR A 337 -14.55 1.38 -7.60
N GLU A 338 -13.24 1.52 -7.50
CA GLU A 338 -12.32 1.58 -8.63
C GLU A 338 -12.04 0.18 -9.23
N ARG A 339 -12.59 -0.87 -8.60
CA ARG A 339 -12.39 -2.28 -8.96
C ARG A 339 -13.75 -2.90 -9.26
N PRO A 340 -14.13 -2.99 -10.54
CA PRO A 340 -15.42 -3.53 -10.97
C PRO A 340 -15.55 -5.03 -10.75
#